data_f8224df1ecaa7a4b6ab289762abd8ca6
#
_entry.id   f8224df1ecaa7a4b6ab289762abd8ca6
#
_cell.length_a   1.000
_cell.length_b   1.000
_cell.length_c   1.000
_cell.angle_alpha   90.00
_cell.angle_beta   90.00
_cell.angle_gamma   90.00
#
_symmetry.space_group_name_H-M   'P 1'
#
loop_
_entity.id
_entity.type
_entity.pdbx_description
1 polymer ?
#
loop_
_entity_poly.entity_id
_entity_poly.type
_entity_poly.pdbx_seq_one_letter_code
_entity_poly.pdbx_strand_id
1 'polypeptide(L)'
;MTGEGSLFIIAPVRKIVSAAEMREIDRLTTERYATPSLLLMEAAANAAARAVASRFSSDLANKTVQVLCGRGNNGGDGAALARALWMMGAHVDVLLFGSVEDARGDARTNFEIVRRLASFEAGSNERPSRVSFVECDRIDAWEKIASARRGYDVIVDALFGTGLKRPLEGLFTQVVAHLELLRAAREHAGLERPLFVSLDLPSGLDADSPAPVGDAVRADLTVTFTAPKQANVLPPASHFGGSLVVADIGSPPALLDHSPSKLFLTEEADARAWLEATRYAPDSYKNTHGHALVVAGSRGMTGAAALCGNAAMGAGAGLVTVATPLSALAGVTARLMPEVMTAPLPETERGSIGDGAHAHVSKLSERATVVAIGCGLSNDSEETRRFVREAVEGRAVPFIIDADGLNALAPWPAELRGTREAPIILTPHEGEMRRLVGSREGAAFGDRARLVSDFAAEHQLVVVLKGTRTMIAAPDGRVFVNPTGNPGLGTAGSGDTLTGIITAFNAQAFATLKTEADPLAATVAAVYVGGLAGDLAARAKGLRALVASDIREHLGAAIRALDAKGEQP
;
A
#
# COMPACT_ATOMS: atom_id res chain seq x y z
N MET A 1 -21.18 -22.83 -25.20
CA MET A 1 -21.09 -23.18 -23.76
C MET A 1 -19.83 -22.49 -23.26
N THR A 2 -20.03 -21.33 -22.71
CA THR A 2 -18.98 -20.42 -22.21
C THR A 2 -18.65 -20.88 -20.79
N GLY A 3 -17.37 -21.21 -20.56
CA GLY A 3 -16.87 -21.58 -19.26
C GLY A 3 -16.97 -20.42 -18.27
N GLU A 4 -17.83 -20.57 -17.29
CA GLU A 4 -17.86 -19.70 -16.11
C GLU A 4 -16.54 -19.89 -15.35
N GLY A 5 -15.69 -18.86 -15.41
CA GLY A 5 -14.51 -18.78 -14.56
C GLY A 5 -14.94 -18.71 -13.11
N SER A 6 -14.39 -19.58 -12.29
CA SER A 6 -14.51 -19.57 -10.82
C SER A 6 -14.19 -18.18 -10.29
N LEU A 7 -15.23 -17.47 -9.86
CA LEU A 7 -15.09 -16.22 -9.12
C LEU A 7 -14.70 -16.57 -7.68
N PHE A 8 -13.40 -16.60 -7.37
CA PHE A 8 -12.99 -16.23 -6.02
C PHE A 8 -13.22 -14.73 -5.88
N ILE A 9 -14.23 -14.40 -5.12
CA ILE A 9 -14.53 -13.04 -4.70
C ILE A 9 -13.45 -12.68 -3.68
N ILE A 10 -12.28 -12.19 -4.16
CA ILE A 10 -11.55 -11.21 -3.36
C ILE A 10 -12.60 -10.13 -3.08
N ALA A 11 -12.84 -9.78 -1.81
CA ALA A 11 -13.70 -8.65 -1.45
C ALA A 11 -13.38 -7.46 -2.38
N PRO A 12 -14.31 -6.55 -2.68
CA PRO A 12 -14.11 -5.54 -3.70
C PRO A 12 -12.85 -4.73 -3.40
N VAL A 13 -11.75 -5.15 -3.99
CA VAL A 13 -10.43 -4.51 -3.86
C VAL A 13 -10.56 -3.11 -4.41
N ARG A 14 -10.13 -2.12 -3.64
CA ARG A 14 -10.30 -0.72 -4.02
C ARG A 14 -9.40 -0.36 -5.20
N LYS A 15 -9.99 -0.05 -6.35
CA LYS A 15 -9.25 0.41 -7.52
C LYS A 15 -8.56 1.75 -7.26
N ILE A 16 -7.36 1.88 -7.78
CA ILE A 16 -6.63 3.14 -7.93
C ILE A 16 -6.89 3.60 -9.36
N VAL A 17 -7.48 4.79 -9.52
CA VAL A 17 -7.91 5.28 -10.82
C VAL A 17 -7.08 6.47 -11.30
N SER A 18 -7.02 6.68 -12.60
CA SER A 18 -6.47 7.89 -13.19
C SER A 18 -7.43 9.09 -13.05
N ALA A 19 -6.90 10.29 -13.21
CA ALA A 19 -7.71 11.51 -13.27
C ALA A 19 -8.76 11.46 -14.39
N ALA A 20 -8.47 10.79 -15.50
CA ALA A 20 -9.40 10.63 -16.61
C ALA A 20 -10.55 9.68 -16.25
N GLU A 21 -10.22 8.54 -15.63
CA GLU A 21 -11.22 7.57 -15.14
C GLU A 21 -12.11 8.19 -14.06
N MET A 22 -11.52 8.96 -13.12
CA MET A 22 -12.31 9.63 -12.09
C MET A 22 -13.32 10.62 -12.70
N ARG A 23 -12.88 11.46 -13.65
CA ARG A 23 -13.79 12.37 -14.37
C ARG A 23 -14.91 11.63 -15.11
N GLU A 24 -14.62 10.48 -15.69
CA GLU A 24 -15.64 9.66 -16.37
C GLU A 24 -16.64 9.06 -15.38
N ILE A 25 -16.18 8.60 -14.20
CA ILE A 25 -17.04 8.12 -13.12
C ILE A 25 -17.98 9.24 -12.65
N ASP A 26 -17.46 10.44 -12.39
CA ASP A 26 -18.25 11.60 -11.98
C ASP A 26 -19.27 12.00 -13.05
N ARG A 27 -18.87 12.04 -14.33
CA ARG A 27 -19.75 12.33 -15.47
C ARG A 27 -20.88 11.30 -15.56
N LEU A 28 -20.55 10.00 -15.51
CA LEU A 28 -21.55 8.93 -15.58
C LEU A 28 -22.48 8.92 -14.35
N THR A 29 -21.96 9.25 -13.17
CA THR A 29 -22.79 9.42 -11.96
C THR A 29 -23.85 10.50 -12.18
N THR A 30 -23.46 11.62 -12.79
CA THR A 30 -24.39 12.72 -13.07
C THR A 30 -25.33 12.41 -14.23
N GLU A 31 -24.82 11.92 -15.37
CA GLU A 31 -25.62 11.75 -16.58
C GLU A 31 -26.47 10.48 -16.57
N ARG A 32 -25.90 9.34 -16.11
CA ARG A 32 -26.58 8.04 -16.16
C ARG A 32 -27.44 7.76 -14.93
N TYR A 33 -26.99 8.23 -13.75
CA TYR A 33 -27.67 7.98 -12.48
C TYR A 33 -28.41 9.22 -11.97
N ALA A 34 -28.40 10.31 -12.73
CA ALA A 34 -29.11 11.57 -12.44
C ALA A 34 -28.77 12.17 -11.05
N THR A 35 -27.57 11.91 -10.54
CA THR A 35 -27.09 12.50 -9.28
C THR A 35 -26.44 13.85 -9.61
N PRO A 36 -27.03 14.99 -9.15
CA PRO A 36 -26.42 16.31 -9.40
C PRO A 36 -25.01 16.41 -8.83
N SER A 37 -24.08 16.99 -9.57
CA SER A 37 -22.67 17.17 -9.16
C SER A 37 -22.53 17.96 -7.86
N LEU A 38 -23.44 18.90 -7.60
CA LEU A 38 -23.49 19.64 -6.34
C LEU A 38 -23.71 18.72 -5.11
N LEU A 39 -24.47 17.62 -5.25
CA LEU A 39 -24.64 16.65 -4.16
C LEU A 39 -23.37 15.83 -3.92
N LEU A 40 -22.61 15.51 -4.96
CA LEU A 40 -21.31 14.85 -4.83
C LEU A 40 -20.32 15.76 -4.09
N MET A 41 -20.27 17.05 -4.44
CA MET A 41 -19.43 18.05 -3.77
C MET A 41 -19.84 18.24 -2.31
N GLU A 42 -21.12 18.25 -2.01
CA GLU A 42 -21.64 18.32 -0.63
C GLU A 42 -21.28 17.06 0.18
N ALA A 43 -21.38 15.87 -0.42
CA ALA A 43 -20.97 14.61 0.21
C ALA A 43 -19.46 14.58 0.48
N ALA A 44 -18.64 15.06 -0.47
CA ALA A 44 -17.19 15.20 -0.33
C ALA A 44 -16.82 16.13 0.84
N ALA A 45 -17.44 17.30 0.91
CA ALA A 45 -17.24 18.27 1.99
C ALA A 45 -17.60 17.70 3.37
N ASN A 46 -18.76 17.04 3.48
CA ASN A 46 -19.19 16.43 4.73
C ASN A 46 -18.30 15.26 5.16
N ALA A 47 -17.80 14.46 4.23
CA ALA A 47 -16.84 13.38 4.51
C ALA A 47 -15.50 13.96 5.01
N ALA A 48 -14.99 15.01 4.35
CA ALA A 48 -13.80 15.71 4.78
C ALA A 48 -13.97 16.36 6.16
N ALA A 49 -15.12 16.98 6.44
CA ALA A 49 -15.42 17.55 7.75
C ALA A 49 -15.38 16.50 8.87
N ARG A 50 -15.97 15.32 8.63
CA ARG A 50 -15.91 14.20 9.59
C ARG A 50 -14.46 13.70 9.79
N ALA A 51 -13.67 13.60 8.72
CA ALA A 51 -12.28 13.18 8.80
C ALA A 51 -11.43 14.19 9.60
N VAL A 52 -11.64 15.49 9.42
CA VAL A 52 -11.02 16.54 10.22
C VAL A 52 -11.45 16.45 11.69
N ALA A 53 -12.77 16.39 11.94
CA ALA A 53 -13.31 16.33 13.31
C ALA A 53 -12.79 15.13 14.10
N SER A 54 -12.61 13.97 13.44
CA SER A 54 -12.08 12.77 14.10
C SER A 54 -10.67 12.96 14.69
N ARG A 55 -9.90 13.93 14.20
CA ARG A 55 -8.57 14.30 14.73
C ARG A 55 -8.66 15.12 16.04
N PHE A 56 -9.83 15.63 16.37
CA PHE A 56 -10.13 16.44 17.55
C PHE A 56 -11.21 15.81 18.44
N SER A 57 -11.25 14.47 18.49
CA SER A 57 -12.28 13.73 19.25
C SER A 57 -13.72 14.14 18.90
N SER A 58 -13.94 14.55 17.65
CA SER A 58 -15.20 15.06 17.09
C SER A 58 -15.68 16.39 17.67
N ASP A 59 -14.84 17.13 18.40
CA ASP A 59 -15.13 18.46 18.92
C ASP A 59 -14.32 19.52 18.17
N LEU A 60 -15.02 20.36 17.42
CA LEU A 60 -14.43 21.50 16.68
C LEU A 60 -14.81 22.87 17.30
N ALA A 61 -15.48 22.87 18.44
CA ALA A 61 -15.84 24.10 19.10
C ALA A 61 -14.59 24.95 19.39
N ASN A 62 -14.62 26.20 18.97
CA ASN A 62 -13.51 27.17 19.09
C ASN A 62 -12.21 26.81 18.35
N LYS A 63 -12.21 25.78 17.52
CA LYS A 63 -11.07 25.51 16.64
C LYS A 63 -11.00 26.55 15.52
N THR A 64 -9.78 26.97 15.20
CA THR A 64 -9.53 27.93 14.13
C THR A 64 -9.04 27.22 12.88
N VAL A 65 -9.75 27.39 11.77
CA VAL A 65 -9.49 26.71 10.51
C VAL A 65 -9.24 27.72 9.40
N GLN A 66 -8.16 27.56 8.65
CA GLN A 66 -7.93 28.28 7.40
C GLN A 66 -8.17 27.34 6.22
N VAL A 67 -8.99 27.76 5.25
CA VAL A 67 -9.26 26.99 4.02
C VAL A 67 -8.74 27.77 2.82
N LEU A 68 -7.75 27.20 2.13
CA LEU A 68 -7.08 27.78 0.96
C LEU A 68 -7.73 27.19 -0.30
N CYS A 69 -8.53 27.98 -1.00
CA CYS A 69 -9.34 27.53 -2.15
C CYS A 69 -8.76 28.02 -3.47
N GLY A 70 -8.59 27.11 -4.45
CA GLY A 70 -8.46 27.45 -5.85
C GLY A 70 -9.80 27.77 -6.49
N ARG A 71 -9.83 28.21 -7.76
CA ARG A 71 -11.08 28.58 -8.50
C ARG A 71 -11.88 27.39 -9.03
N GLY A 72 -11.28 26.19 -9.02
CA GLY A 72 -11.88 24.96 -9.57
C GLY A 72 -12.72 24.19 -8.58
N ASN A 73 -13.11 22.96 -8.97
CA ASN A 73 -13.96 22.09 -8.15
C ASN A 73 -13.37 21.79 -6.79
N ASN A 74 -12.04 21.55 -6.70
CA ASN A 74 -11.37 21.32 -5.41
C ASN A 74 -11.53 22.51 -4.45
N GLY A 75 -11.45 23.75 -4.97
CA GLY A 75 -11.78 24.94 -4.18
C GLY A 75 -13.25 25.02 -3.79
N GLY A 76 -14.14 24.54 -4.67
CA GLY A 76 -15.57 24.39 -4.38
C GLY A 76 -15.83 23.40 -3.23
N ASP A 77 -15.14 22.25 -3.22
CA ASP A 77 -15.13 21.29 -2.10
C ASP A 77 -14.63 21.96 -0.81
N GLY A 78 -13.57 22.80 -0.92
CA GLY A 78 -13.04 23.58 0.18
C GLY A 78 -14.04 24.59 0.74
N ALA A 79 -14.80 25.29 -0.10
CA ALA A 79 -15.84 26.23 0.33
C ALA A 79 -17.00 25.50 1.01
N ALA A 80 -17.45 24.39 0.45
CA ALA A 80 -18.49 23.55 1.07
C ALA A 80 -18.01 22.97 2.42
N LEU A 81 -16.75 22.50 2.51
CA LEU A 81 -16.11 22.07 3.76
C LEU A 81 -16.05 23.18 4.80
N ALA A 82 -15.68 24.40 4.39
CA ALA A 82 -15.64 25.55 5.30
C ALA A 82 -16.98 25.78 6.00
N ARG A 83 -18.08 25.70 5.25
CA ARG A 83 -19.45 25.78 5.79
C ARG A 83 -19.75 24.63 6.74
N ALA A 84 -19.38 23.40 6.39
CA ALA A 84 -19.61 22.23 7.23
C ALA A 84 -18.85 22.34 8.58
N LEU A 85 -17.58 22.77 8.56
CA LEU A 85 -16.76 22.98 9.77
C LEU A 85 -17.32 24.11 10.65
N TRP A 86 -17.77 25.22 10.03
CA TRP A 86 -18.42 26.29 10.75
C TRP A 86 -19.73 25.82 11.44
N MET A 87 -20.53 25.01 10.77
CA MET A 87 -21.75 24.42 11.37
C MET A 87 -21.41 23.49 12.54
N MET A 88 -20.22 22.91 12.57
CA MET A 88 -19.69 22.09 13.68
C MET A 88 -19.04 22.94 14.80
N GLY A 89 -19.10 24.29 14.71
CA GLY A 89 -18.66 25.20 15.75
C GLY A 89 -17.27 25.80 15.57
N ALA A 90 -16.58 25.51 14.46
CA ALA A 90 -15.25 26.07 14.19
C ALA A 90 -15.32 27.56 13.77
N HIS A 91 -14.24 28.30 14.01
CA HIS A 91 -13.97 29.60 13.37
C HIS A 91 -13.25 29.34 12.04
N VAL A 92 -13.80 29.79 10.92
CA VAL A 92 -13.27 29.44 9.61
C VAL A 92 -12.93 30.68 8.79
N ASP A 93 -11.66 30.79 8.38
CA ASP A 93 -11.17 31.81 7.45
C ASP A 93 -11.00 31.17 6.06
N VAL A 94 -11.81 31.58 5.09
CA VAL A 94 -11.74 31.10 3.70
C VAL A 94 -10.98 32.09 2.85
N LEU A 95 -9.97 31.61 2.15
CA LEU A 95 -9.17 32.39 1.22
C LEU A 95 -9.30 31.80 -0.18
N LEU A 96 -9.96 32.55 -1.09
CA LEU A 96 -10.10 32.19 -2.49
C LEU A 96 -8.95 32.83 -3.31
N PHE A 97 -8.11 32.00 -3.92
CA PHE A 97 -7.06 32.46 -4.82
C PHE A 97 -7.62 32.75 -6.22
N GLY A 98 -8.15 33.94 -6.37
CA GLY A 98 -8.89 34.47 -7.49
C GLY A 98 -10.12 35.23 -7.06
N SER A 99 -11.15 35.28 -7.91
CA SER A 99 -12.46 35.90 -7.58
C SER A 99 -13.60 34.90 -7.74
N VAL A 100 -14.72 35.14 -7.07
CA VAL A 100 -15.95 34.33 -7.22
C VAL A 100 -16.47 34.40 -8.66
N GLU A 101 -16.29 35.54 -9.30
CA GLU A 101 -16.68 35.78 -10.69
C GLU A 101 -15.93 34.90 -11.70
N ASP A 102 -14.69 34.51 -11.39
CA ASP A 102 -13.86 33.60 -12.21
C ASP A 102 -14.22 32.12 -11.98
N ALA A 103 -14.87 31.78 -10.88
CA ALA A 103 -15.31 30.44 -10.60
C ALA A 103 -16.54 30.05 -11.44
N ARG A 104 -16.73 28.76 -11.68
CA ARG A 104 -17.83 28.23 -12.50
C ARG A 104 -18.56 27.08 -11.81
N GLY A 105 -19.79 26.81 -12.25
CA GLY A 105 -20.59 25.66 -11.82
C GLY A 105 -20.77 25.61 -10.30
N ASP A 106 -20.64 24.40 -9.75
CA ASP A 106 -20.87 24.11 -8.33
C ASP A 106 -19.86 24.81 -7.39
N ALA A 107 -18.63 25.00 -7.86
CA ALA A 107 -17.63 25.77 -7.12
C ALA A 107 -18.06 27.22 -6.90
N ARG A 108 -18.55 27.89 -7.96
CA ARG A 108 -19.09 29.25 -7.84
C ARG A 108 -20.25 29.31 -6.87
N THR A 109 -21.18 28.36 -6.95
CA THR A 109 -22.34 28.28 -6.03
C THR A 109 -21.87 28.22 -4.58
N ASN A 110 -20.89 27.38 -4.25
CA ASN A 110 -20.39 27.25 -2.89
C ASN A 110 -19.61 28.50 -2.43
N PHE A 111 -18.83 29.16 -3.29
CA PHE A 111 -18.20 30.44 -2.94
C PHE A 111 -19.23 31.55 -2.66
N GLU A 112 -20.29 31.65 -3.46
CA GLU A 112 -21.38 32.62 -3.23
C GLU A 112 -22.07 32.37 -1.89
N ILE A 113 -22.31 31.11 -1.51
CA ILE A 113 -22.88 30.74 -0.21
C ILE A 113 -21.96 31.21 0.92
N VAL A 114 -20.67 30.87 0.88
CA VAL A 114 -19.73 31.23 1.96
C VAL A 114 -19.52 32.74 2.04
N ARG A 115 -19.44 33.44 0.91
CA ARG A 115 -19.34 34.91 0.84
C ARG A 115 -20.55 35.57 1.52
N ARG A 116 -21.78 35.06 1.28
CA ARG A 116 -22.98 35.55 1.93
C ARG A 116 -23.00 35.27 3.43
N LEU A 117 -22.61 34.05 3.84
CA LEU A 117 -22.50 33.70 5.26
C LEU A 117 -21.54 34.64 5.98
N ALA A 118 -20.35 34.90 5.42
CA ALA A 118 -19.38 35.81 5.98
C ALA A 118 -19.91 37.25 6.14
N SER A 119 -20.74 37.71 5.19
CA SER A 119 -21.38 39.04 5.22
C SER A 119 -22.45 39.14 6.33
N PHE A 120 -23.23 38.09 6.58
CA PHE A 120 -24.22 38.06 7.65
C PHE A 120 -23.54 37.97 9.04
N GLU A 121 -22.51 37.13 9.18
CA GLU A 121 -21.83 36.94 10.47
C GLU A 121 -21.01 38.19 10.89
N ALA A 122 -20.53 39.01 9.94
CA ALA A 122 -19.82 40.25 10.24
C ALA A 122 -20.71 41.28 11.02
N GLY A 123 -22.05 41.15 10.95
CA GLY A 123 -22.98 42.00 11.67
C GLY A 123 -23.59 41.39 12.95
N SER A 124 -23.22 40.15 13.30
CA SER A 124 -23.83 39.42 14.42
C SER A 124 -22.81 39.16 15.54
N ASN A 125 -23.12 39.62 16.76
CA ASN A 125 -22.34 39.29 17.98
C ASN A 125 -22.90 38.04 18.71
N GLU A 126 -23.85 37.33 18.13
CA GLU A 126 -24.66 36.35 18.87
C GLU A 126 -24.19 34.90 18.72
N ARG A 127 -23.23 34.58 17.82
CA ARG A 127 -22.74 33.21 17.61
C ARG A 127 -21.33 32.99 18.09
N PRO A 128 -21.05 31.84 18.72
CA PRO A 128 -19.71 31.51 19.20
C PRO A 128 -18.72 31.21 18.05
N SER A 129 -19.19 30.88 16.84
CA SER A 129 -18.37 30.59 15.66
C SER A 129 -18.47 31.69 14.60
N ARG A 130 -17.36 31.95 13.93
CA ARG A 130 -17.23 32.98 12.89
C ARG A 130 -16.78 32.37 11.57
N VAL A 131 -17.33 32.87 10.45
CA VAL A 131 -16.78 32.63 9.12
C VAL A 131 -16.29 33.95 8.50
N SER A 132 -15.13 33.95 7.87
CA SER A 132 -14.66 35.06 7.03
C SER A 132 -14.35 34.58 5.62
N PHE A 133 -14.46 35.49 4.63
CA PHE A 133 -14.19 35.19 3.23
C PHE A 133 -13.37 36.30 2.61
N VAL A 134 -12.24 35.96 1.99
CA VAL A 134 -11.30 36.92 1.37
C VAL A 134 -10.90 36.40 -0.01
N GLU A 135 -10.95 37.24 -1.02
CA GLU A 135 -10.40 37.00 -2.33
C GLU A 135 -8.95 37.50 -2.40
N CYS A 136 -8.07 36.70 -2.98
CA CYS A 136 -6.64 36.97 -3.09
C CYS A 136 -6.14 36.56 -4.49
N ASP A 137 -5.87 37.53 -5.34
CA ASP A 137 -5.44 37.31 -6.72
C ASP A 137 -4.00 37.76 -6.99
N ARG A 138 -3.33 38.37 -5.97
CA ARG A 138 -1.99 38.97 -6.12
C ARG A 138 -1.07 38.59 -4.98
N ILE A 139 0.20 38.58 -5.28
CA ILE A 139 1.29 38.24 -4.35
C ILE A 139 1.32 39.20 -3.15
N ASP A 140 1.21 40.52 -3.38
CA ASP A 140 1.23 41.53 -2.32
C ASP A 140 0.03 41.40 -1.34
N ALA A 141 -1.12 40.96 -1.84
CA ALA A 141 -2.27 40.66 -1.00
C ALA A 141 -2.01 39.41 -0.13
N TRP A 142 -1.44 38.38 -0.73
CA TRP A 142 -1.03 37.17 0.00
C TRP A 142 0.00 37.46 1.09
N GLU A 143 1.05 38.22 0.78
CA GLU A 143 2.10 38.57 1.74
C GLU A 143 1.54 39.29 2.99
N LYS A 144 0.57 40.17 2.81
CA LYS A 144 -0.15 40.83 3.93
C LYS A 144 -0.92 39.86 4.79
N ILE A 145 -1.62 38.88 4.16
CA ILE A 145 -2.37 37.85 4.87
C ILE A 145 -1.42 36.91 5.62
N ALA A 146 -0.37 36.43 4.96
CA ALA A 146 0.62 35.53 5.52
C ALA A 146 1.40 36.17 6.69
N SER A 147 1.71 37.49 6.62
CA SER A 147 2.40 38.20 7.67
C SER A 147 1.54 38.50 8.92
N ALA A 148 0.23 38.40 8.83
CA ALA A 148 -0.68 38.67 9.96
C ALA A 148 -0.58 37.65 11.12
N ARG A 149 0.27 36.62 11.03
CA ARG A 149 0.63 35.61 12.06
C ARG A 149 -0.54 35.09 12.88
N ARG A 150 -1.66 34.81 12.25
CA ARG A 150 -2.79 34.12 12.91
C ARG A 150 -2.39 32.67 13.19
N GLY A 151 -2.64 32.22 14.42
CA GLY A 151 -2.52 30.80 14.75
C GLY A 151 -3.76 30.03 14.27
N TYR A 152 -3.57 28.97 13.51
CA TYR A 152 -4.66 28.07 13.13
C TYR A 152 -4.42 26.69 13.74
N ASP A 153 -5.50 26.00 14.11
CA ASP A 153 -5.47 24.58 14.52
C ASP A 153 -5.45 23.67 13.29
N VAL A 154 -6.09 24.11 12.19
CA VAL A 154 -6.18 23.36 10.92
C VAL A 154 -5.92 24.30 9.75
N ILE A 155 -5.12 23.84 8.79
CA ILE A 155 -4.96 24.49 7.47
C ILE A 155 -5.38 23.48 6.40
N VAL A 156 -6.38 23.85 5.60
CA VAL A 156 -6.90 23.03 4.51
C VAL A 156 -6.37 23.53 3.17
N ASP A 157 -5.70 22.66 2.47
CA ASP A 157 -5.29 22.80 1.08
C ASP A 157 -6.40 22.29 0.16
N ALA A 158 -7.09 23.20 -0.48
CA ALA A 158 -8.09 22.99 -1.51
C ALA A 158 -7.76 23.80 -2.78
N LEU A 159 -6.45 24.00 -3.08
CA LEU A 159 -6.02 24.80 -4.21
C LEU A 159 -6.19 24.05 -5.54
N PHE A 160 -5.64 22.83 -5.62
CA PHE A 160 -5.68 21.99 -6.81
C PHE A 160 -5.98 20.53 -6.46
N GLY A 161 -6.79 19.86 -7.28
CA GLY A 161 -7.05 18.42 -7.23
C GLY A 161 -6.48 17.74 -8.48
N THR A 162 -7.21 16.76 -9.05
CA THR A 162 -6.79 15.93 -10.20
C THR A 162 -6.46 16.68 -11.49
N GLY A 163 -6.70 17.97 -11.57
CA GLY A 163 -6.49 18.77 -12.80
C GLY A 163 -5.05 19.25 -13.04
N LEU A 164 -4.16 19.12 -12.06
CA LEU A 164 -2.80 19.65 -12.16
C LEU A 164 -1.89 18.68 -12.93
N LYS A 165 -1.19 19.19 -13.96
CA LYS A 165 -0.27 18.42 -14.82
C LYS A 165 1.12 19.05 -14.96
N ARG A 166 1.34 20.19 -14.32
CA ARG A 166 2.57 20.99 -14.45
C ARG A 166 2.95 21.57 -13.08
N PRO A 167 4.20 21.96 -12.87
CA PRO A 167 4.63 22.62 -11.63
C PRO A 167 3.76 23.84 -11.30
N LEU A 168 3.64 24.14 -10.00
CA LEU A 168 3.03 25.36 -9.52
C LEU A 168 3.89 26.56 -9.90
N GLU A 169 3.25 27.70 -10.21
CA GLU A 169 3.94 28.93 -10.61
C GLU A 169 3.39 30.16 -9.86
N GLY A 170 4.21 31.20 -9.77
CA GLY A 170 3.82 32.52 -9.24
C GLY A 170 3.29 32.46 -7.81
N LEU A 171 2.07 32.97 -7.62
CA LEU A 171 1.42 33.06 -6.32
C LEU A 171 1.33 31.70 -5.61
N PHE A 172 1.00 30.63 -6.32
CA PHE A 172 0.83 29.31 -5.70
C PHE A 172 2.14 28.70 -5.21
N THR A 173 3.27 28.95 -5.89
CA THR A 173 4.60 28.56 -5.40
C THR A 173 4.91 29.25 -4.06
N GLN A 174 4.58 30.54 -3.93
CA GLN A 174 4.78 31.27 -2.68
C GLN A 174 3.87 30.77 -1.56
N VAL A 175 2.62 30.41 -1.86
CA VAL A 175 1.71 29.81 -0.88
C VAL A 175 2.28 28.49 -0.34
N VAL A 176 2.71 27.58 -1.21
CA VAL A 176 3.29 26.31 -0.80
C VAL A 176 4.56 26.51 0.01
N ALA A 177 5.47 27.40 -0.43
CA ALA A 177 6.69 27.73 0.30
C ALA A 177 6.39 28.30 1.70
N HIS A 178 5.36 29.13 1.83
CA HIS A 178 4.93 29.66 3.14
C HIS A 178 4.42 28.55 4.06
N LEU A 179 3.62 27.60 3.55
CA LEU A 179 3.12 26.47 4.34
C LEU A 179 4.25 25.58 4.86
N GLU A 180 5.26 25.31 4.03
CA GLU A 180 6.45 24.56 4.44
C GLU A 180 7.28 25.32 5.49
N LEU A 181 7.47 26.63 5.32
CA LEU A 181 8.13 27.46 6.32
C LEU A 181 7.37 27.48 7.65
N LEU A 182 6.04 27.57 7.61
CA LEU A 182 5.21 27.54 8.81
C LEU A 182 5.33 26.20 9.55
N ARG A 183 5.33 25.09 8.81
CA ARG A 183 5.55 23.73 9.35
C ARG A 183 6.91 23.66 10.04
N ALA A 184 7.98 23.99 9.33
CA ALA A 184 9.35 23.88 9.82
C ALA A 184 9.61 24.81 11.03
N ALA A 185 9.12 26.05 10.99
CA ALA A 185 9.29 27.01 12.07
C ALA A 185 8.62 26.55 13.38
N ARG A 186 7.44 25.95 13.31
CA ARG A 186 6.73 25.43 14.49
C ARG A 186 7.38 24.17 15.04
N GLU A 187 7.82 23.26 14.20
CA GLU A 187 8.59 22.08 14.60
C GLU A 187 9.88 22.49 15.33
N HIS A 188 10.63 23.46 14.79
CA HIS A 188 11.87 23.95 15.40
C HIS A 188 11.64 24.65 16.75
N ALA A 189 10.53 25.36 16.88
CA ALA A 189 10.17 26.06 18.12
C ALA A 189 9.51 25.13 19.17
N GLY A 190 9.28 23.87 18.87
CA GLY A 190 8.57 22.95 19.76
C GLY A 190 7.10 23.35 20.01
N LEU A 191 6.51 24.16 19.13
CA LEU A 191 5.12 24.60 19.23
C LEU A 191 4.17 23.61 18.55
N GLU A 192 2.95 23.51 19.06
CA GLU A 192 1.89 22.80 18.36
C GLU A 192 1.74 23.37 16.95
N ARG A 193 1.82 22.51 15.94
CA ARG A 193 1.61 22.87 14.55
C ARG A 193 0.16 22.62 14.14
N PRO A 194 -0.38 23.40 13.19
CA PRO A 194 -1.68 23.10 12.64
C PRO A 194 -1.71 21.70 12.00
N LEU A 195 -2.88 21.07 12.01
CA LEU A 195 -3.15 19.91 11.19
C LEU A 195 -3.26 20.37 9.72
N PHE A 196 -2.35 19.90 8.86
CA PHE A 196 -2.42 20.19 7.42
C PHE A 196 -3.28 19.13 6.73
N VAL A 197 -4.34 19.57 6.08
CA VAL A 197 -5.31 18.69 5.38
C VAL A 197 -5.33 19.03 3.90
N SER A 198 -5.17 18.05 3.02
CA SER A 198 -5.38 18.26 1.58
C SER A 198 -6.67 17.57 1.13
N LEU A 199 -7.47 18.28 0.33
CA LEU A 199 -8.64 17.72 -0.33
C LEU A 199 -8.23 17.10 -1.66
N ASP A 200 -8.67 15.88 -1.88
CA ASP A 200 -8.40 15.02 -3.04
C ASP A 200 -6.92 14.66 -3.21
N LEU A 201 -6.04 15.64 -3.37
CA LEU A 201 -4.59 15.49 -3.51
C LEU A 201 -3.87 16.68 -2.89
N PRO A 202 -2.67 16.51 -2.32
CA PRO A 202 -1.79 17.64 -2.01
C PRO A 202 -1.53 18.47 -3.27
N SER A 203 -1.79 19.77 -3.17
CA SER A 203 -1.57 20.69 -4.30
C SER A 203 -0.11 20.72 -4.70
N GLY A 204 0.16 20.59 -5.99
CA GLY A 204 1.51 20.41 -6.56
C GLY A 204 1.79 18.99 -7.07
N LEU A 205 0.91 18.02 -6.80
CA LEU A 205 1.03 16.66 -7.33
C LEU A 205 0.19 16.48 -8.60
N ASP A 206 0.69 15.65 -9.53
CA ASP A 206 -0.09 15.10 -10.65
C ASP A 206 -0.75 13.81 -10.21
N ALA A 207 -2.08 13.71 -10.31
CA ALA A 207 -2.86 12.54 -9.91
C ALA A 207 -2.39 11.22 -10.54
N ASP A 208 -1.90 11.27 -11.78
CA ASP A 208 -1.52 10.11 -12.57
C ASP A 208 -0.01 9.79 -12.49
N SER A 209 0.75 10.52 -11.66
CA SER A 209 2.19 10.34 -11.50
C SER A 209 2.56 9.89 -10.10
N PRO A 210 3.42 8.87 -9.95
CA PRO A 210 4.02 8.54 -8.65
C PRO A 210 5.09 9.54 -8.21
N ALA A 211 5.52 10.46 -9.08
CA ALA A 211 6.54 11.47 -8.81
C ALA A 211 5.91 12.87 -8.72
N PRO A 212 6.34 13.72 -7.77
CA PRO A 212 5.95 15.13 -7.76
C PRO A 212 6.42 15.81 -9.05
N VAL A 213 5.60 16.73 -9.57
CA VAL A 213 5.95 17.54 -10.76
C VAL A 213 6.69 18.82 -10.40
N GLY A 214 6.79 19.16 -9.12
CA GLY A 214 7.45 20.33 -8.57
C GLY A 214 7.24 20.41 -7.07
N ASP A 215 7.25 21.64 -6.51
CA ASP A 215 6.90 21.85 -5.11
C ASP A 215 5.46 21.47 -4.85
N ALA A 216 5.20 20.83 -3.73
CA ALA A 216 3.88 20.34 -3.35
C ALA A 216 3.63 20.54 -1.85
N VAL A 217 2.37 20.72 -1.49
CA VAL A 217 1.93 20.79 -0.09
C VAL A 217 2.22 19.46 0.61
N ARG A 218 2.71 19.52 1.84
CA ARG A 218 2.82 18.35 2.72
C ARG A 218 1.63 18.32 3.68
N ALA A 219 0.74 17.37 3.50
CA ALA A 219 -0.40 17.15 4.38
C ALA A 219 -0.08 16.14 5.49
N ASP A 220 -0.81 16.23 6.60
CA ASP A 220 -0.88 15.20 7.65
C ASP A 220 -2.06 14.26 7.39
N LEU A 221 -3.06 14.76 6.67
CA LEU A 221 -4.26 14.05 6.28
C LEU A 221 -4.64 14.44 4.85
N THR A 222 -4.82 13.46 3.98
CA THR A 222 -5.44 13.66 2.67
C THR A 222 -6.80 12.95 2.65
N VAL A 223 -7.84 13.66 2.25
CA VAL A 223 -9.17 13.08 2.02
C VAL A 223 -9.43 13.09 0.52
N THR A 224 -9.32 11.92 -0.11
CA THR A 224 -9.60 11.74 -1.53
C THR A 224 -11.01 11.16 -1.72
N PHE A 225 -11.62 11.41 -2.86
CA PHE A 225 -13.03 11.14 -3.10
C PHE A 225 -13.21 9.98 -4.08
N THR A 226 -14.20 9.11 -3.80
CA THR A 226 -14.60 7.91 -4.54
C THR A 226 -13.49 6.85 -4.59
N ALA A 227 -12.34 7.19 -5.16
CA ALA A 227 -11.20 6.28 -5.32
C ALA A 227 -9.85 7.01 -5.19
N PRO A 228 -8.80 6.35 -4.69
CA PRO A 228 -7.46 6.92 -4.67
C PRO A 228 -6.89 7.02 -6.08
N LYS A 229 -5.99 7.98 -6.28
CA LYS A 229 -5.20 8.17 -7.50
C LYS A 229 -3.77 7.66 -7.26
N GLN A 230 -2.98 7.51 -8.32
CA GLN A 230 -1.60 7.03 -8.17
C GLN A 230 -0.78 7.87 -7.19
N ALA A 231 -0.88 9.19 -7.27
CA ALA A 231 -0.16 10.11 -6.37
C ALA A 231 -0.56 9.96 -4.88
N ASN A 232 -1.80 9.53 -4.58
CA ASN A 232 -2.20 9.26 -3.20
C ASN A 232 -1.48 8.05 -2.59
N VAL A 233 -1.09 7.08 -3.42
CA VAL A 233 -0.69 5.74 -2.98
C VAL A 233 0.77 5.44 -3.27
N LEU A 234 1.27 5.84 -4.44
CA LEU A 234 2.61 5.47 -4.91
C LEU A 234 3.67 6.50 -4.50
N PRO A 235 4.80 6.05 -3.94
CA PRO A 235 5.92 6.93 -3.62
C PRO A 235 6.71 7.32 -4.90
N PRO A 236 7.37 8.49 -4.86
CA PRO A 236 7.50 9.43 -3.75
C PRO A 236 6.31 10.38 -3.53
N ALA A 237 5.37 10.53 -4.46
CA ALA A 237 4.24 11.47 -4.34
C ALA A 237 3.40 11.21 -3.07
N SER A 238 3.13 9.94 -2.74
CA SER A 238 2.34 9.58 -1.55
C SER A 238 2.97 10.02 -0.22
N HIS A 239 4.27 10.35 -0.19
CA HIS A 239 4.92 10.88 1.01
C HIS A 239 4.47 12.31 1.38
N PHE A 240 3.79 12.99 0.46
CA PHE A 240 3.23 14.32 0.70
C PHE A 240 1.82 14.27 1.30
N GLY A 241 1.13 13.11 1.20
CA GLY A 241 -0.29 13.00 1.55
C GLY A 241 -0.59 12.71 3.03
N GLY A 242 0.38 12.32 3.83
CA GLY A 242 0.15 11.89 5.21
C GLY A 242 -0.77 10.66 5.31
N SER A 243 -1.70 10.68 6.26
CA SER A 243 -2.73 9.65 6.37
C SER A 243 -3.77 9.81 5.25
N LEU A 244 -4.06 8.73 4.51
CA LEU A 244 -5.03 8.74 3.42
C LEU A 244 -6.40 8.27 3.93
N VAL A 245 -7.44 9.06 3.67
CA VAL A 245 -8.85 8.67 3.82
C VAL A 245 -9.48 8.69 2.44
N VAL A 246 -10.04 7.57 2.01
CA VAL A 246 -10.82 7.47 0.78
C VAL A 246 -12.30 7.56 1.13
N ALA A 247 -12.92 8.67 0.78
CA ALA A 247 -14.30 8.95 1.11
C ALA A 247 -15.25 8.54 -0.01
N ASP A 248 -16.27 7.76 0.33
CA ASP A 248 -17.41 7.54 -0.55
C ASP A 248 -18.25 8.81 -0.60
N ILE A 249 -18.55 9.28 -1.79
CA ILE A 249 -19.35 10.50 -2.04
C ILE A 249 -20.65 10.22 -2.78
N GLY A 250 -21.00 8.93 -2.95
CA GLY A 250 -22.24 8.51 -3.60
C GLY A 250 -22.10 8.17 -5.09
N SER A 251 -20.89 7.98 -5.59
CA SER A 251 -20.68 7.41 -6.92
C SER A 251 -21.06 5.92 -6.91
N PRO A 252 -21.90 5.42 -7.85
CA PRO A 252 -22.29 4.02 -7.89
C PRO A 252 -21.08 3.07 -7.99
N PRO A 253 -20.96 2.05 -7.10
CA PRO A 253 -19.83 1.12 -7.10
C PRO A 253 -19.59 0.45 -8.47
N ALA A 254 -20.66 0.13 -9.20
CA ALA A 254 -20.56 -0.47 -10.54
C ALA A 254 -19.75 0.38 -11.53
N LEU A 255 -19.71 1.71 -11.39
CA LEU A 255 -18.88 2.56 -12.25
C LEU A 255 -17.39 2.38 -11.95
N LEU A 256 -17.05 2.22 -10.68
CA LEU A 256 -15.68 1.93 -10.26
C LEU A 256 -15.26 0.52 -10.70
N ASP A 257 -16.13 -0.47 -10.55
CA ASP A 257 -15.87 -1.85 -10.96
C ASP A 257 -15.63 -1.99 -12.46
N HIS A 258 -16.32 -1.18 -13.28
CA HIS A 258 -16.14 -1.17 -14.75
C HIS A 258 -14.99 -0.27 -15.24
N SER A 259 -14.32 0.47 -14.36
CA SER A 259 -13.10 1.20 -14.75
C SER A 259 -12.04 0.24 -15.31
N PRO A 260 -11.32 0.61 -16.38
CA PRO A 260 -10.30 -0.24 -16.98
C PRO A 260 -9.04 -0.39 -16.12
N SER A 261 -8.90 0.37 -15.04
CA SER A 261 -7.72 0.29 -14.17
C SER A 261 -7.47 -1.13 -13.68
N LYS A 262 -6.23 -1.55 -13.78
CA LYS A 262 -5.69 -2.79 -13.21
C LYS A 262 -4.85 -2.56 -11.95
N LEU A 263 -4.85 -1.36 -11.42
CA LEU A 263 -4.13 -0.99 -10.21
C LEU A 263 -5.09 -0.96 -9.02
N PHE A 264 -4.72 -1.60 -7.92
CA PHE A 264 -5.57 -1.78 -6.75
C PHE A 264 -4.81 -1.43 -5.47
N LEU A 265 -5.51 -0.86 -4.51
CA LEU A 265 -5.04 -0.71 -3.13
C LEU A 265 -5.52 -1.90 -2.31
N THR A 266 -4.61 -2.63 -1.70
CA THR A 266 -4.97 -3.69 -0.74
C THR A 266 -5.58 -3.07 0.50
N GLU A 267 -6.69 -3.62 0.96
CA GLU A 267 -7.38 -3.19 2.18
C GLU A 267 -7.37 -4.30 3.24
N GLU A 268 -7.71 -3.96 4.46
CA GLU A 268 -7.86 -4.90 5.56
C GLU A 268 -8.85 -6.02 5.22
N ALA A 269 -9.91 -5.68 4.47
CA ALA A 269 -10.96 -6.61 4.05
C ALA A 269 -10.41 -7.76 3.16
N ASP A 270 -9.39 -7.49 2.34
CA ASP A 270 -8.78 -8.52 1.48
C ASP A 270 -8.06 -9.57 2.31
N ALA A 271 -7.28 -9.13 3.31
CA ALA A 271 -6.59 -10.04 4.22
C ALA A 271 -7.57 -10.84 5.09
N ARG A 272 -8.65 -10.21 5.55
CA ARG A 272 -9.73 -10.88 6.30
C ARG A 272 -10.44 -11.94 5.46
N ALA A 273 -10.78 -11.61 4.21
CA ALA A 273 -11.46 -12.56 3.31
C ALA A 273 -10.62 -13.83 3.10
N TRP A 274 -9.29 -13.69 2.98
CA TRP A 274 -8.40 -14.83 2.88
C TRP A 274 -8.33 -15.64 4.19
N LEU A 275 -8.22 -14.98 5.35
CA LEU A 275 -8.22 -15.65 6.66
C LEU A 275 -9.52 -16.43 6.89
N GLU A 276 -10.66 -15.86 6.52
CA GLU A 276 -11.97 -16.53 6.60
C GLU A 276 -12.03 -17.75 5.68
N ALA A 277 -11.55 -17.63 4.43
CA ALA A 277 -11.54 -18.74 3.47
C ALA A 277 -10.64 -19.91 3.88
N THR A 278 -9.61 -19.63 4.70
CA THR A 278 -8.67 -20.65 5.19
C THR A 278 -8.83 -20.93 6.69
N ARG A 279 -10.00 -20.61 7.25
CA ARG A 279 -10.32 -20.75 8.67
C ARG A 279 -10.12 -22.18 9.16
N TYR A 280 -9.66 -22.32 10.41
CA TYR A 280 -9.52 -23.60 11.08
C TYR A 280 -10.90 -24.17 11.43
N ALA A 281 -11.17 -25.41 10.99
CA ALA A 281 -12.37 -26.15 11.35
C ALA A 281 -12.10 -27.04 12.57
N PRO A 282 -13.13 -27.50 13.31
CA PRO A 282 -12.95 -28.38 14.47
C PRO A 282 -12.22 -29.70 14.20
N ASP A 283 -12.25 -30.17 12.94
CA ASP A 283 -11.55 -31.38 12.47
C ASP A 283 -10.20 -31.06 11.78
N SER A 284 -9.74 -29.82 11.86
CA SER A 284 -8.43 -29.43 11.32
C SER A 284 -7.29 -30.13 12.03
N TYR A 285 -6.29 -30.54 11.26
CA TYR A 285 -5.06 -31.14 11.77
C TYR A 285 -3.86 -30.68 10.90
N LYS A 286 -2.64 -30.98 11.30
CA LYS A 286 -1.43 -30.43 10.68
C LYS A 286 -1.38 -30.52 9.15
N ASN A 287 -1.90 -31.58 8.54
CA ASN A 287 -1.86 -31.70 7.08
C ASN A 287 -2.93 -30.85 6.36
N THR A 288 -4.00 -30.44 7.04
CA THR A 288 -5.03 -29.56 6.46
C THR A 288 -4.55 -28.12 6.28
N HIS A 289 -3.44 -27.75 6.93
CA HIS A 289 -2.82 -26.41 6.82
C HIS A 289 -1.54 -26.42 5.99
N GLY A 290 -1.29 -27.52 5.27
CA GLY A 290 -0.21 -27.65 4.30
C GLY A 290 1.18 -27.89 4.90
N HIS A 291 2.07 -28.34 4.04
CA HIS A 291 3.48 -28.58 4.34
C HIS A 291 4.37 -27.64 3.54
N ALA A 292 5.05 -26.73 4.21
CA ALA A 292 6.04 -25.82 3.63
C ALA A 292 7.44 -26.49 3.63
N LEU A 293 8.03 -26.67 2.46
CA LEU A 293 9.42 -27.05 2.29
C LEU A 293 10.25 -25.80 2.03
N VAL A 294 11.22 -25.49 2.90
CA VAL A 294 12.11 -24.34 2.78
C VAL A 294 13.51 -24.83 2.40
N VAL A 295 13.94 -24.57 1.19
CA VAL A 295 15.28 -24.90 0.67
C VAL A 295 16.17 -23.65 0.82
N ALA A 296 16.96 -23.60 1.88
CA ALA A 296 17.60 -22.37 2.30
C ALA A 296 18.89 -22.60 3.11
N GLY A 297 19.70 -21.56 3.22
CA GLY A 297 20.90 -21.55 4.03
C GLY A 297 22.13 -22.10 3.32
N SER A 298 23.30 -21.71 3.83
CA SER A 298 24.62 -22.18 3.47
C SER A 298 25.56 -21.97 4.64
N ARG A 299 26.80 -22.45 4.53
CA ARG A 299 27.85 -22.20 5.53
C ARG A 299 28.02 -20.68 5.74
N GLY A 300 27.73 -20.21 6.98
CA GLY A 300 27.74 -18.77 7.31
C GLY A 300 26.41 -18.03 7.14
N MET A 301 25.42 -18.56 6.41
CA MET A 301 24.09 -17.93 6.20
C MET A 301 22.94 -18.76 6.81
N THR A 302 23.18 -19.41 7.93
CA THR A 302 22.19 -20.24 8.64
C THR A 302 21.00 -19.43 9.18
N GLY A 303 21.20 -18.13 9.44
CA GLY A 303 20.16 -17.22 9.93
C GLY A 303 19.00 -17.04 8.97
N ALA A 304 19.28 -16.93 7.67
CA ALA A 304 18.26 -16.76 6.62
C ALA A 304 17.29 -17.95 6.57
N ALA A 305 17.84 -19.19 6.60
CA ALA A 305 17.05 -20.41 6.65
C ALA A 305 16.17 -20.49 7.92
N ALA A 306 16.72 -20.09 9.06
CA ALA A 306 15.99 -20.08 10.34
C ALA A 306 14.88 -19.01 10.35
N LEU A 307 15.13 -17.81 9.83
CA LEU A 307 14.11 -16.75 9.75
C LEU A 307 12.96 -17.17 8.84
N CYS A 308 13.23 -17.71 7.66
CA CYS A 308 12.21 -18.18 6.73
C CYS A 308 11.40 -19.36 7.33
N GLY A 309 12.06 -20.38 7.85
CA GLY A 309 11.40 -21.55 8.44
C GLY A 309 10.55 -21.22 9.67
N ASN A 310 11.08 -20.41 10.58
CA ASN A 310 10.35 -19.97 11.76
C ASN A 310 9.17 -19.06 11.42
N ALA A 311 9.31 -18.20 10.42
CA ALA A 311 8.23 -17.34 9.94
C ALA A 311 7.12 -18.18 9.28
N ALA A 312 7.47 -19.19 8.49
CA ALA A 312 6.50 -20.11 7.91
C ALA A 312 5.70 -20.85 9.00
N MET A 313 6.37 -21.34 10.04
CA MET A 313 5.69 -21.99 11.17
C MET A 313 4.80 -21.01 11.93
N GLY A 314 5.32 -19.83 12.27
CA GLY A 314 4.58 -18.79 13.01
C GLY A 314 3.41 -18.19 12.22
N ALA A 315 3.42 -18.28 10.89
CA ALA A 315 2.33 -17.82 10.02
C ALA A 315 1.26 -18.90 9.76
N GLY A 316 1.34 -20.07 10.41
CA GLY A 316 0.28 -21.07 10.42
C GLY A 316 0.42 -22.22 9.41
N ALA A 317 1.60 -22.44 8.83
CA ALA A 317 1.83 -23.68 8.08
C ALA A 317 1.69 -24.88 9.01
N GLY A 318 0.98 -25.92 8.61
CA GLY A 318 0.74 -27.09 9.46
C GLY A 318 1.98 -27.94 9.68
N LEU A 319 2.88 -27.98 8.72
CA LEU A 319 4.21 -28.61 8.79
C LEU A 319 5.23 -27.71 8.08
N VAL A 320 6.43 -27.64 8.63
CA VAL A 320 7.56 -26.96 8.00
C VAL A 320 8.79 -27.89 8.03
N THR A 321 9.45 -28.03 6.90
CA THR A 321 10.75 -28.69 6.77
C THR A 321 11.75 -27.72 6.18
N VAL A 322 12.87 -27.49 6.86
CA VAL A 322 13.99 -26.70 6.33
C VAL A 322 15.06 -27.65 5.80
N ALA A 323 15.26 -27.65 4.49
CA ALA A 323 16.29 -28.41 3.82
C ALA A 323 17.51 -27.50 3.58
N THR A 324 18.68 -27.91 4.07
CA THR A 324 19.89 -27.07 4.12
C THR A 324 21.16 -27.92 3.92
N PRO A 325 22.28 -27.35 3.46
CA PRO A 325 23.55 -28.07 3.36
C PRO A 325 23.94 -28.75 4.66
N LEU A 326 24.55 -29.92 4.56
CA LEU A 326 24.91 -30.74 5.72
C LEU A 326 25.75 -29.96 6.74
N SER A 327 26.73 -29.17 6.30
CA SER A 327 27.57 -28.35 7.21
C SER A 327 26.81 -27.21 7.89
N ALA A 328 25.69 -26.75 7.33
CA ALA A 328 24.85 -25.71 7.91
C ALA A 328 23.79 -26.28 8.87
N LEU A 329 23.49 -27.58 8.79
CA LEU A 329 22.36 -28.24 9.46
C LEU A 329 22.32 -27.97 10.98
N ALA A 330 23.44 -28.17 11.68
CA ALA A 330 23.51 -27.95 13.12
C ALA A 330 23.22 -26.49 13.50
N GLY A 331 23.80 -25.55 12.73
CA GLY A 331 23.61 -24.12 12.95
C GLY A 331 22.19 -23.65 12.67
N VAL A 332 21.51 -24.24 11.67
CA VAL A 332 20.10 -23.99 11.35
C VAL A 332 19.22 -24.56 12.43
N THR A 333 19.38 -25.86 12.76
CA THR A 333 18.55 -26.56 13.77
C THR A 333 18.58 -25.85 15.12
N ALA A 334 19.74 -25.36 15.55
CA ALA A 334 19.88 -24.65 16.82
C ALA A 334 19.12 -23.32 16.90
N ARG A 335 18.66 -22.78 15.76
CA ARG A 335 17.93 -21.50 15.66
C ARG A 335 16.46 -21.67 15.29
N LEU A 336 16.06 -22.88 14.91
CA LEU A 336 14.68 -23.20 14.55
C LEU A 336 13.82 -23.41 15.81
N MET A 337 12.53 -23.14 15.66
CA MET A 337 11.52 -23.56 16.63
C MET A 337 11.48 -25.09 16.69
N PRO A 338 11.20 -25.69 17.88
CA PRO A 338 11.15 -27.16 18.02
C PRO A 338 10.17 -27.87 17.08
N GLU A 339 9.16 -27.15 16.61
CA GLU A 339 8.12 -27.66 15.70
C GLU A 339 8.61 -27.79 14.24
N VAL A 340 9.74 -27.17 13.89
CA VAL A 340 10.29 -27.15 12.53
C VAL A 340 11.25 -28.32 12.33
N MET A 341 10.94 -29.14 11.33
CA MET A 341 11.80 -30.26 10.93
C MET A 341 12.98 -29.78 10.06
N THR A 342 14.06 -30.58 10.04
CA THR A 342 15.21 -30.31 9.16
C THR A 342 15.54 -31.51 8.29
N ALA A 343 16.10 -31.23 7.10
CA ALA A 343 16.61 -32.25 6.17
C ALA A 343 18.01 -31.83 5.65
N PRO A 344 19.04 -32.72 5.73
CA PRO A 344 20.35 -32.43 5.17
C PRO A 344 20.30 -32.55 3.63
N LEU A 345 21.03 -31.66 2.95
CA LEU A 345 21.24 -31.70 1.51
C LEU A 345 22.74 -31.87 1.18
N PRO A 346 23.06 -32.54 0.07
CA PRO A 346 24.40 -32.55 -0.51
C PRO A 346 24.91 -31.11 -0.71
N GLU A 347 26.20 -30.93 -0.47
CA GLU A 347 26.83 -29.59 -0.52
C GLU A 347 28.09 -29.55 -1.37
N THR A 348 28.43 -28.34 -1.81
CA THR A 348 29.72 -28.02 -2.43
C THR A 348 30.81 -27.93 -1.36
N GLU A 349 32.07 -27.92 -1.77
CA GLU A 349 33.23 -27.71 -0.86
C GLU A 349 33.09 -26.40 -0.04
N ARG A 350 32.44 -25.40 -0.60
CA ARG A 350 32.18 -24.11 0.08
C ARG A 350 31.01 -24.14 1.05
N GLY A 351 30.23 -25.23 1.10
CA GLY A 351 29.10 -25.40 2.00
C GLY A 351 27.82 -24.70 1.53
N SER A 352 27.66 -24.49 0.22
CA SER A 352 26.41 -24.19 -0.44
C SER A 352 25.78 -25.47 -1.01
N ILE A 353 24.53 -25.41 -1.50
CA ILE A 353 23.85 -26.60 -2.05
C ILE A 353 24.53 -27.04 -3.35
N GLY A 354 24.87 -28.31 -3.46
CA GLY A 354 25.54 -28.91 -4.62
C GLY A 354 24.58 -29.63 -5.57
N ASP A 355 25.09 -30.04 -6.76
CA ASP A 355 24.31 -30.69 -7.83
C ASP A 355 23.54 -31.94 -7.38
N GLY A 356 24.10 -32.73 -6.45
CA GLY A 356 23.42 -33.94 -5.93
C GLY A 356 22.11 -33.66 -5.13
N ALA A 357 21.82 -32.40 -4.83
CA ALA A 357 20.66 -32.02 -4.01
C ALA A 357 19.31 -32.11 -4.78
N HIS A 358 19.31 -32.05 -6.11
CA HIS A 358 18.08 -32.05 -6.90
C HIS A 358 17.20 -33.27 -6.59
N ALA A 359 17.74 -34.49 -6.63
CA ALA A 359 16.97 -35.71 -6.32
C ALA A 359 16.41 -35.72 -4.87
N HIS A 360 17.16 -35.15 -3.92
CA HIS A 360 16.71 -35.05 -2.52
C HIS A 360 15.55 -34.07 -2.38
N VAL A 361 15.65 -32.88 -2.99
CA VAL A 361 14.60 -31.86 -2.96
C VAL A 361 13.36 -32.34 -3.71
N SER A 362 13.51 -32.98 -4.88
CA SER A 362 12.41 -33.59 -5.61
C SER A 362 11.63 -34.57 -4.74
N LYS A 363 12.30 -35.48 -4.04
CA LYS A 363 11.68 -36.44 -3.12
C LYS A 363 10.99 -35.77 -1.92
N LEU A 364 11.58 -34.70 -1.36
CA LEU A 364 10.95 -33.93 -0.27
C LEU A 364 9.71 -33.18 -0.77
N SER A 365 9.75 -32.69 -2.02
CA SER A 365 8.64 -31.95 -2.65
C SER A 365 7.40 -32.82 -2.91
N GLU A 366 7.55 -34.15 -3.05
CA GLU A 366 6.41 -35.07 -3.18
C GLU A 366 5.42 -35.00 -2.01
N ARG A 367 5.90 -34.56 -0.83
CA ARG A 367 5.11 -34.42 0.40
C ARG A 367 4.84 -32.97 0.76
N ALA A 368 5.46 -32.04 0.06
CA ALA A 368 5.27 -30.62 0.29
C ALA A 368 4.04 -30.10 -0.46
N THR A 369 3.36 -29.16 0.12
CA THR A 369 2.29 -28.40 -0.53
C THR A 369 2.88 -27.25 -1.34
N VAL A 370 3.97 -26.65 -0.83
CA VAL A 370 4.64 -25.46 -1.40
C VAL A 370 6.13 -25.53 -1.08
N VAL A 371 6.97 -25.05 -1.98
CA VAL A 371 8.42 -24.95 -1.80
C VAL A 371 8.85 -23.48 -1.80
N ALA A 372 9.61 -23.06 -0.80
CA ALA A 372 10.37 -21.82 -0.82
C ALA A 372 11.84 -22.11 -1.11
N ILE A 373 12.48 -21.36 -2.00
CA ILE A 373 13.87 -21.54 -2.37
C ILE A 373 14.60 -20.20 -2.50
N GLY A 374 15.80 -20.09 -1.93
CA GLY A 374 16.67 -18.96 -2.22
C GLY A 374 17.31 -18.27 -1.03
N CYS A 375 16.63 -18.20 0.12
CA CYS A 375 17.10 -17.46 1.30
C CYS A 375 18.48 -17.98 1.78
N GLY A 376 19.53 -17.18 1.57
CA GLY A 376 20.90 -17.49 2.02
C GLY A 376 21.54 -18.71 1.38
N LEU A 377 21.22 -19.04 0.13
CA LEU A 377 21.82 -20.18 -0.59
C LEU A 377 23.28 -19.96 -0.99
N SER A 378 23.71 -18.70 -1.12
CA SER A 378 24.94 -18.29 -1.79
C SER A 378 24.91 -18.49 -3.32
N ASN A 379 25.48 -17.54 -4.05
CA ASN A 379 25.61 -17.60 -5.51
C ASN A 379 27.07 -17.75 -5.97
N ASP A 380 27.92 -18.25 -5.09
CA ASP A 380 29.36 -18.38 -5.32
C ASP A 380 29.74 -19.63 -6.14
N SER A 381 28.78 -20.51 -6.43
CA SER A 381 28.97 -21.77 -7.14
C SER A 381 28.03 -21.91 -8.33
N GLU A 382 28.55 -22.35 -9.49
CA GLU A 382 27.73 -22.69 -10.65
C GLU A 382 26.85 -23.94 -10.38
N GLU A 383 27.31 -24.86 -9.52
CA GLU A 383 26.55 -26.02 -9.09
C GLU A 383 25.26 -25.60 -8.37
N THR A 384 25.35 -24.62 -7.44
CA THR A 384 24.17 -24.08 -6.74
C THR A 384 23.21 -23.39 -7.72
N ARG A 385 23.73 -22.62 -8.68
CA ARG A 385 22.89 -21.99 -9.71
C ARG A 385 22.17 -23.00 -10.58
N ARG A 386 22.88 -24.06 -10.99
CA ARG A 386 22.31 -25.16 -11.80
C ARG A 386 21.23 -25.89 -10.99
N PHE A 387 21.53 -26.24 -9.75
CA PHE A 387 20.56 -26.85 -8.85
C PHE A 387 19.25 -26.03 -8.75
N VAL A 388 19.35 -24.71 -8.57
CA VAL A 388 18.16 -23.84 -8.49
C VAL A 388 17.35 -23.88 -9.78
N ARG A 389 18.00 -23.79 -10.96
CA ARG A 389 17.35 -23.86 -12.27
C ARG A 389 16.60 -25.19 -12.44
N GLU A 390 17.29 -26.31 -12.22
CA GLU A 390 16.69 -27.65 -12.33
C GLU A 390 15.53 -27.86 -11.36
N ALA A 391 15.63 -27.38 -10.12
CA ALA A 391 14.58 -27.49 -9.12
C ALA A 391 13.33 -26.70 -9.52
N VAL A 392 13.50 -25.48 -10.07
CA VAL A 392 12.40 -24.63 -10.50
C VAL A 392 11.76 -25.13 -11.81
N GLU A 393 12.57 -25.61 -12.76
CA GLU A 393 12.09 -26.19 -14.02
C GLU A 393 11.30 -27.50 -13.78
N GLY A 394 11.82 -28.36 -12.91
CA GLY A 394 11.21 -29.66 -12.57
C GLY A 394 10.08 -29.60 -11.52
N ARG A 395 9.63 -28.42 -11.13
CA ARG A 395 8.61 -28.26 -10.06
C ARG A 395 7.28 -28.92 -10.40
N ALA A 396 6.66 -29.53 -9.39
CA ALA A 396 5.32 -30.10 -9.46
C ALA A 396 4.32 -29.43 -8.48
N VAL A 397 4.80 -28.51 -7.65
CA VAL A 397 4.05 -27.75 -6.65
C VAL A 397 4.39 -26.27 -6.74
N PRO A 398 3.63 -25.37 -6.11
CA PRO A 398 3.96 -23.94 -6.08
C PRO A 398 5.36 -23.66 -5.54
N PHE A 399 6.08 -22.72 -6.16
CA PHE A 399 7.41 -22.28 -5.74
C PHE A 399 7.42 -20.79 -5.38
N ILE A 400 7.96 -20.46 -4.21
CA ILE A 400 8.31 -19.10 -3.81
C ILE A 400 9.82 -18.95 -3.96
N ILE A 401 10.26 -17.99 -4.77
CA ILE A 401 11.68 -17.77 -5.09
C ILE A 401 12.11 -16.40 -4.59
N ASP A 402 13.14 -16.38 -3.73
CA ASP A 402 13.68 -15.13 -3.16
C ASP A 402 15.21 -15.10 -3.23
N ALA A 403 15.77 -13.95 -3.01
CA ALA A 403 17.20 -13.71 -2.76
C ALA A 403 18.14 -14.41 -3.77
N ASP A 404 18.96 -15.35 -3.30
CA ASP A 404 19.92 -16.06 -4.15
C ASP A 404 19.24 -16.97 -5.18
N GLY A 405 18.00 -17.42 -4.92
CA GLY A 405 17.20 -18.13 -5.91
C GLY A 405 16.87 -17.25 -7.11
N LEU A 406 16.52 -15.98 -6.88
CA LEU A 406 16.30 -15.00 -7.95
C LEU A 406 17.58 -14.69 -8.71
N ASN A 407 18.68 -14.52 -7.99
CA ASN A 407 19.98 -14.26 -8.60
C ASN A 407 20.46 -15.43 -9.49
N ALA A 408 20.17 -16.68 -9.11
CA ALA A 408 20.51 -17.87 -9.89
C ALA A 408 19.75 -17.97 -11.23
N LEU A 409 18.56 -17.32 -11.30
CA LEU A 409 17.69 -17.30 -12.48
C LEU A 409 17.80 -15.99 -13.27
N ALA A 410 18.65 -15.05 -12.83
CA ALA A 410 18.82 -13.77 -13.52
C ALA A 410 19.83 -13.84 -14.68
N PRO A 411 19.55 -13.25 -15.87
CA PRO A 411 18.25 -12.73 -16.29
C PRO A 411 17.19 -13.83 -16.39
N TRP A 412 15.92 -13.49 -16.19
CA TRP A 412 14.84 -14.49 -16.15
C TRP A 412 14.76 -15.30 -17.46
N PRO A 413 14.73 -16.64 -17.39
CA PRO A 413 14.66 -17.47 -18.58
C PRO A 413 13.34 -17.26 -19.34
N ALA A 414 13.42 -16.97 -20.64
CA ALA A 414 12.25 -16.62 -21.44
C ALA A 414 11.17 -17.71 -21.48
N GLU A 415 11.57 -18.96 -21.41
CA GLU A 415 10.66 -20.11 -21.47
C GLU A 415 10.07 -20.50 -20.11
N LEU A 416 10.62 -19.98 -19.01
CA LEU A 416 10.17 -20.33 -17.67
C LEU A 416 8.92 -19.54 -17.30
N ARG A 417 7.81 -20.26 -17.16
CA ARG A 417 6.48 -19.70 -16.85
C ARG A 417 5.85 -20.38 -15.66
N GLY A 418 5.04 -19.64 -14.91
CA GLY A 418 4.14 -20.24 -13.93
C GLY A 418 3.00 -21.00 -14.61
N THR A 419 2.48 -22.02 -13.95
CA THR A 419 1.26 -22.73 -14.37
C THR A 419 0.22 -22.65 -13.26
N ARG A 420 -1.01 -23.03 -13.54
CA ARG A 420 -2.07 -23.05 -12.53
C ARG A 420 -1.79 -24.06 -11.42
N GLU A 421 -1.24 -25.23 -11.80
CA GLU A 421 -0.93 -26.34 -10.90
C GLU A 421 0.32 -26.09 -10.07
N ALA A 422 1.33 -25.46 -10.68
CA ALA A 422 2.61 -25.15 -10.07
C ALA A 422 3.00 -23.70 -10.33
N PRO A 423 2.30 -22.73 -9.72
CA PRO A 423 2.59 -21.31 -9.88
C PRO A 423 3.96 -20.95 -9.31
N ILE A 424 4.53 -19.89 -9.86
CA ILE A 424 5.78 -19.31 -9.38
C ILE A 424 5.48 -17.94 -8.79
N ILE A 425 5.95 -17.73 -7.56
CA ILE A 425 5.87 -16.46 -6.83
C ILE A 425 7.28 -15.95 -6.63
N LEU A 426 7.58 -14.75 -7.13
CA LEU A 426 8.87 -14.10 -6.96
C LEU A 426 8.77 -12.98 -5.95
N THR A 427 9.82 -12.80 -5.13
CA THR A 427 9.84 -11.74 -4.10
C THR A 427 11.05 -10.80 -4.25
N PRO A 428 11.30 -10.21 -5.45
CA PRO A 428 12.45 -9.36 -5.66
C PRO A 428 12.36 -8.03 -4.92
N HIS A 429 13.47 -7.52 -4.39
CA HIS A 429 13.66 -6.09 -4.20
C HIS A 429 14.04 -5.43 -5.55
N GLU A 430 14.09 -4.09 -5.60
CA GLU A 430 14.37 -3.39 -6.88
C GLU A 430 15.67 -3.83 -7.56
N GLY A 431 16.74 -4.06 -6.80
CA GLY A 431 18.02 -4.51 -7.36
C GLY A 431 17.95 -5.92 -7.96
N GLU A 432 17.20 -6.84 -7.35
CA GLU A 432 16.93 -8.18 -7.89
C GLU A 432 16.05 -8.11 -9.13
N MET A 433 15.00 -7.28 -9.09
CA MET A 433 14.13 -7.08 -10.25
C MET A 433 14.88 -6.56 -11.47
N ARG A 434 15.82 -5.62 -11.29
CA ARG A 434 16.70 -5.15 -12.36
C ARG A 434 17.51 -6.28 -13.00
N ARG A 435 18.06 -7.18 -12.19
CA ARG A 435 18.81 -8.34 -12.70
C ARG A 435 17.89 -9.32 -13.45
N LEU A 436 16.69 -9.56 -12.96
CA LEU A 436 15.70 -10.43 -13.62
C LEU A 436 15.28 -9.91 -15.01
N VAL A 437 15.05 -8.60 -15.12
CA VAL A 437 14.66 -7.95 -16.39
C VAL A 437 15.82 -7.88 -17.39
N GLY A 438 17.07 -7.91 -16.91
CA GLY A 438 18.27 -7.82 -17.74
C GLY A 438 18.51 -6.44 -18.33
N SER A 439 19.17 -6.35 -19.50
CA SER A 439 19.65 -5.11 -20.14
C SER A 439 18.55 -4.15 -20.64
N ARG A 440 17.28 -4.38 -20.35
CA ARG A 440 16.16 -3.44 -20.62
C ARG A 440 16.15 -2.22 -19.68
N GLU A 441 17.30 -1.88 -19.13
CA GLU A 441 17.51 -1.00 -17.98
C GLU A 441 17.14 0.45 -18.30
N GLY A 442 16.92 1.19 -18.85
CA GLY A 442 16.95 2.69 -18.83
C GLY A 442 15.58 3.33 -18.61
N ALA A 443 14.51 2.78 -19.18
CA ALA A 443 13.22 3.48 -19.24
C ALA A 443 12.14 2.92 -18.28
N ALA A 444 12.29 1.70 -17.78
CA ALA A 444 11.20 0.97 -17.15
C ALA A 444 10.99 1.26 -15.64
N PHE A 445 12.03 1.68 -14.92
CA PHE A 445 11.92 1.89 -13.46
C PHE A 445 11.26 3.21 -13.05
N GLY A 446 10.98 4.12 -13.98
CA GLY A 446 10.15 5.30 -13.71
C GLY A 446 8.67 4.94 -13.42
N ASP A 447 8.19 3.84 -14.02
CA ASP A 447 6.84 3.29 -13.76
C ASP A 447 6.96 1.85 -13.25
N ARG A 448 7.15 1.73 -11.93
CA ARG A 448 7.31 0.43 -11.24
C ARG A 448 6.08 -0.47 -11.37
N ALA A 449 4.89 0.11 -11.35
CA ALA A 449 3.64 -0.64 -11.45
C ALA A 449 3.51 -1.31 -12.83
N ARG A 450 3.80 -0.56 -13.89
CA ARG A 450 3.81 -1.09 -15.26
C ARG A 450 4.87 -2.15 -15.45
N LEU A 451 6.10 -1.90 -14.97
CA LEU A 451 7.20 -2.85 -15.08
C LEU A 451 6.83 -4.22 -14.51
N VAL A 452 6.32 -4.26 -13.26
CA VAL A 452 5.99 -5.54 -12.62
C VAL A 452 4.75 -6.20 -13.23
N SER A 453 3.79 -5.39 -13.70
CA SER A 453 2.61 -5.87 -14.42
C SER A 453 2.99 -6.57 -15.73
N ASP A 454 3.79 -5.91 -16.55
CA ASP A 454 4.23 -6.44 -17.85
C ASP A 454 5.06 -7.71 -17.65
N PHE A 455 6.01 -7.71 -16.71
CA PHE A 455 6.85 -8.87 -16.41
C PHE A 455 6.04 -10.06 -15.87
N ALA A 456 5.13 -9.82 -14.93
CA ALA A 456 4.26 -10.86 -14.38
C ALA A 456 3.35 -11.48 -15.45
N ALA A 457 2.78 -10.66 -16.32
CA ALA A 457 1.91 -11.11 -17.42
C ALA A 457 2.70 -11.87 -18.50
N GLU A 458 3.88 -11.39 -18.89
CA GLU A 458 4.73 -12.04 -19.90
C GLU A 458 5.12 -13.46 -19.49
N HIS A 459 5.49 -13.64 -18.22
CA HIS A 459 6.00 -14.91 -17.70
C HIS A 459 4.99 -15.71 -16.88
N GLN A 460 3.73 -15.24 -16.78
CA GLN A 460 2.66 -15.89 -16.00
C GLN A 460 3.03 -16.10 -14.53
N LEU A 461 3.54 -15.08 -13.87
CA LEU A 461 4.08 -15.10 -12.52
C LEU A 461 3.23 -14.28 -11.55
N VAL A 462 3.33 -14.59 -10.26
CA VAL A 462 3.03 -13.64 -9.19
C VAL A 462 4.34 -12.98 -8.78
N VAL A 463 4.41 -11.64 -8.83
CA VAL A 463 5.65 -10.90 -8.52
C VAL A 463 5.41 -9.94 -7.37
N VAL A 464 6.14 -10.13 -6.28
CA VAL A 464 6.12 -9.25 -5.09
C VAL A 464 7.33 -8.32 -5.15
N LEU A 465 7.19 -7.14 -5.73
CA LEU A 465 8.24 -6.13 -5.75
C LEU A 465 8.33 -5.45 -4.37
N LYS A 466 9.33 -5.87 -3.59
CA LYS A 466 9.59 -5.34 -2.23
C LYS A 466 10.03 -3.88 -2.26
N GLY A 467 9.58 -3.10 -1.29
CA GLY A 467 9.94 -1.69 -1.10
C GLY A 467 8.83 -0.90 -0.42
N THR A 468 8.99 0.42 -0.33
CA THR A 468 7.91 1.30 0.14
C THR A 468 6.69 1.11 -0.76
N ARG A 469 5.55 0.76 -0.15
CA ARG A 469 4.36 0.32 -0.90
C ARG A 469 4.69 -0.88 -1.79
N THR A 470 4.96 -2.03 -1.16
CA THR A 470 5.18 -3.30 -1.86
C THR A 470 4.06 -3.55 -2.87
N MET A 471 4.43 -3.91 -4.09
CA MET A 471 3.50 -4.18 -5.18
C MET A 471 3.45 -5.68 -5.46
N ILE A 472 2.24 -6.23 -5.61
CA ILE A 472 2.02 -7.62 -5.97
C ILE A 472 1.38 -7.65 -7.36
N ALA A 473 2.11 -8.10 -8.36
CA ALA A 473 1.61 -8.22 -9.73
C ALA A 473 1.13 -9.64 -10.02
N ALA A 474 0.04 -9.73 -10.73
CA ALA A 474 -0.64 -10.97 -11.13
C ALA A 474 -0.35 -11.35 -12.58
N PRO A 475 -0.52 -12.64 -12.97
CA PRO A 475 -0.36 -13.10 -14.35
C PRO A 475 -1.29 -12.42 -15.37
N ASP A 476 -2.42 -11.85 -14.93
CA ASP A 476 -3.39 -11.12 -15.76
C ASP A 476 -3.09 -9.60 -15.86
N GLY A 477 -1.99 -9.17 -15.29
CA GLY A 477 -1.52 -7.79 -15.28
C GLY A 477 -2.14 -6.89 -14.20
N ARG A 478 -2.97 -7.42 -13.30
CA ARG A 478 -3.40 -6.67 -12.09
C ARG A 478 -2.23 -6.44 -11.16
N VAL A 479 -2.20 -5.27 -10.51
CA VAL A 479 -1.19 -4.90 -9.51
C VAL A 479 -1.87 -4.43 -8.24
N PHE A 480 -1.49 -5.03 -7.13
CA PHE A 480 -2.00 -4.71 -5.79
C PHE A 480 -0.91 -3.96 -5.01
N VAL A 481 -1.26 -2.79 -4.49
CA VAL A 481 -0.34 -1.95 -3.72
C VAL A 481 -0.64 -2.14 -2.23
N ASN A 482 0.34 -2.66 -1.50
CA ASN A 482 0.19 -2.90 -0.06
C ASN A 482 0.43 -1.62 0.76
N PRO A 483 -0.53 -1.21 1.62
CA PRO A 483 -0.40 -0.01 2.46
C PRO A 483 0.36 -0.25 3.76
N THR A 484 0.46 -1.50 4.24
CA THR A 484 1.07 -1.84 5.53
C THR A 484 2.59 -1.91 5.46
N GLY A 485 3.23 -1.78 6.61
CA GLY A 485 4.68 -1.77 6.74
C GLY A 485 5.25 -0.38 6.96
N ASN A 486 6.47 -0.32 7.45
CA ASN A 486 7.16 0.90 7.86
C ASN A 486 8.65 0.84 7.50
N PRO A 487 9.38 1.98 7.57
CA PRO A 487 10.81 2.02 7.22
C PRO A 487 11.72 1.11 8.06
N GLY A 488 11.30 0.72 9.28
CA GLY A 488 12.06 -0.21 10.13
C GLY A 488 12.16 -1.62 9.52
N LEU A 489 11.29 -1.97 8.57
CA LEU A 489 11.37 -3.23 7.81
C LEU A 489 12.55 -3.28 6.83
N GLY A 490 13.27 -2.17 6.63
CA GLY A 490 14.55 -2.13 5.91
C GLY A 490 15.72 -2.78 6.67
N THR A 491 15.47 -3.77 7.52
CA THR A 491 16.45 -4.52 8.30
C THR A 491 16.81 -5.85 7.63
N ALA A 492 18.01 -6.35 7.90
CA ALA A 492 18.46 -7.64 7.37
C ALA A 492 17.55 -8.79 7.84
N GLY A 493 17.21 -9.71 6.93
CA GLY A 493 16.37 -10.87 7.22
C GLY A 493 14.86 -10.63 7.16
N SER A 494 14.40 -9.37 6.97
CA SER A 494 12.97 -9.08 6.79
C SER A 494 12.41 -9.71 5.52
N GLY A 495 13.21 -9.79 4.44
CA GLY A 495 12.88 -10.53 3.21
C GLY A 495 12.70 -12.02 3.47
N ASP A 496 13.65 -12.66 4.19
CA ASP A 496 13.57 -14.09 4.54
C ASP A 496 12.30 -14.37 5.37
N THR A 497 11.98 -13.48 6.32
CA THR A 497 10.74 -13.56 7.12
C THR A 497 9.49 -13.45 6.26
N LEU A 498 9.45 -12.48 5.32
CA LEU A 498 8.33 -12.32 4.39
C LEU A 498 8.16 -13.54 3.48
N THR A 499 9.24 -14.09 2.97
CA THR A 499 9.23 -15.33 2.17
C THR A 499 8.63 -16.48 2.95
N GLY A 500 8.97 -16.65 4.23
CA GLY A 500 8.35 -17.63 5.11
C GLY A 500 6.85 -17.42 5.29
N ILE A 501 6.40 -16.17 5.50
CA ILE A 501 4.97 -15.82 5.63
C ILE A 501 4.22 -16.14 4.35
N ILE A 502 4.73 -15.72 3.19
CA ILE A 502 4.12 -16.01 1.88
C ILE A 502 4.02 -17.53 1.65
N THR A 503 5.07 -18.26 2.03
CA THR A 503 5.10 -19.72 1.92
C THR A 503 4.01 -20.39 2.75
N ALA A 504 3.84 -19.96 4.00
CA ALA A 504 2.79 -20.50 4.89
C ALA A 504 1.38 -20.23 4.38
N PHE A 505 1.11 -19.00 3.94
CA PHE A 505 -0.20 -18.62 3.42
C PHE A 505 -0.53 -19.41 2.15
N ASN A 506 0.42 -19.58 1.25
CA ASN A 506 0.22 -20.43 0.07
C ASN A 506 0.08 -21.90 0.46
N ALA A 507 0.83 -22.43 1.42
CA ALA A 507 0.66 -23.81 1.89
C ALA A 507 -0.74 -24.04 2.44
N GLN A 508 -1.27 -23.14 3.25
CA GLN A 508 -2.64 -23.18 3.77
C GLN A 508 -3.67 -23.13 2.62
N ALA A 509 -3.53 -22.18 1.67
CA ALA A 509 -4.44 -22.05 0.54
C ALA A 509 -4.53 -23.35 -0.27
N PHE A 510 -3.40 -23.90 -0.69
CA PHE A 510 -3.37 -25.11 -1.52
C PHE A 510 -3.80 -26.38 -0.77
N ALA A 511 -3.58 -26.47 0.54
CA ALA A 511 -4.05 -27.60 1.35
C ALA A 511 -5.55 -27.52 1.66
N THR A 512 -6.07 -26.34 1.98
CA THR A 512 -7.46 -26.12 2.41
C THR A 512 -8.39 -25.99 1.20
N LEU A 513 -8.05 -25.13 0.24
CA LEU A 513 -8.90 -24.78 -0.91
C LEU A 513 -8.65 -25.67 -2.15
N LYS A 514 -7.53 -26.38 -2.18
CA LYS A 514 -7.18 -27.35 -3.23
C LYS A 514 -7.24 -26.74 -4.65
N THR A 515 -8.15 -27.22 -5.50
CA THR A 515 -8.33 -26.72 -6.88
C THR A 515 -8.84 -25.28 -6.95
N GLU A 516 -9.35 -24.77 -5.85
CA GLU A 516 -9.83 -23.38 -5.72
C GLU A 516 -8.79 -22.44 -5.12
N ALA A 517 -7.60 -22.95 -4.79
CA ALA A 517 -6.52 -22.13 -4.26
C ALA A 517 -6.12 -21.02 -5.23
N ASP A 518 -6.05 -19.80 -4.72
CA ASP A 518 -5.55 -18.62 -5.44
C ASP A 518 -4.22 -18.16 -4.83
N PRO A 519 -3.08 -18.41 -5.51
CA PRO A 519 -1.77 -18.01 -5.03
C PRO A 519 -1.62 -16.49 -4.93
N LEU A 520 -2.36 -15.73 -5.75
CA LEU A 520 -2.36 -14.28 -5.68
C LEU A 520 -3.05 -13.79 -4.40
N ALA A 521 -4.25 -14.27 -4.10
CA ALA A 521 -4.98 -13.89 -2.89
C ALA A 521 -4.19 -14.25 -1.62
N ALA A 522 -3.59 -15.44 -1.57
CA ALA A 522 -2.71 -15.87 -0.49
C ALA A 522 -1.51 -14.94 -0.33
N THR A 523 -0.87 -14.55 -1.45
CA THR A 523 0.30 -13.68 -1.43
C THR A 523 -0.06 -12.24 -1.02
N VAL A 524 -1.17 -11.70 -1.51
CA VAL A 524 -1.66 -10.35 -1.14
C VAL A 524 -1.94 -10.31 0.37
N ALA A 525 -2.65 -11.28 0.91
CA ALA A 525 -2.94 -11.38 2.34
C ALA A 525 -1.66 -11.55 3.18
N ALA A 526 -0.72 -12.39 2.74
CA ALA A 526 0.56 -12.61 3.41
C ALA A 526 1.39 -11.33 3.52
N VAL A 527 1.48 -10.55 2.43
CA VAL A 527 2.21 -9.27 2.41
C VAL A 527 1.54 -8.25 3.33
N TYR A 528 0.20 -8.18 3.32
CA TYR A 528 -0.55 -7.30 4.20
C TYR A 528 -0.32 -7.64 5.69
N VAL A 529 -0.47 -8.91 6.06
CA VAL A 529 -0.27 -9.40 7.44
C VAL A 529 1.17 -9.22 7.89
N GLY A 530 2.14 -9.52 7.03
CA GLY A 530 3.57 -9.32 7.32
C GLY A 530 3.92 -7.84 7.58
N GLY A 531 3.38 -6.93 6.76
CA GLY A 531 3.51 -5.49 6.96
C GLY A 531 2.84 -5.01 8.25
N LEU A 532 1.61 -5.47 8.54
CA LEU A 532 0.89 -5.15 9.77
C LEU A 532 1.64 -5.65 11.02
N ALA A 533 2.21 -6.86 10.96
CA ALA A 533 3.04 -7.39 12.05
C ALA A 533 4.28 -6.51 12.28
N GLY A 534 4.92 -6.03 11.19
CA GLY A 534 6.00 -5.05 11.25
C GLY A 534 5.58 -3.71 11.86
N ASP A 535 4.37 -3.23 11.57
CA ASP A 535 3.83 -2.00 12.16
C ASP A 535 3.58 -2.14 13.67
N LEU A 536 3.06 -3.30 14.10
CA LEU A 536 2.88 -3.61 15.51
C LEU A 536 4.24 -3.72 16.24
N ALA A 537 5.22 -4.36 15.61
CA ALA A 537 6.58 -4.45 16.13
C ALA A 537 7.25 -3.07 16.28
N ALA A 538 7.08 -2.20 15.28
CA ALA A 538 7.60 -0.83 15.32
C ALA A 538 6.97 0.03 16.43
N ARG A 539 5.67 -0.16 16.70
CA ARG A 539 4.98 0.50 17.82
C ARG A 539 5.53 0.04 19.17
N ALA A 540 5.87 -1.25 19.29
CA ALA A 540 6.38 -1.84 20.52
C ALA A 540 7.86 -1.51 20.80
N LYS A 541 8.71 -1.49 19.76
CA LYS A 541 10.18 -1.40 19.90
C LYS A 541 10.79 -0.13 19.32
N GLY A 542 10.05 0.65 18.54
CA GLY A 542 10.56 1.76 17.74
C GLY A 542 11.23 1.28 16.44
N LEU A 543 11.30 2.19 15.45
CA LEU A 543 11.81 1.87 14.11
C LEU A 543 13.28 1.44 14.07
N ARG A 544 14.13 2.02 14.96
CA ARG A 544 15.58 1.78 14.94
C ARG A 544 15.99 0.44 15.57
N ALA A 545 15.21 -0.06 16.49
CA ALA A 545 15.51 -1.30 17.22
C ALA A 545 14.79 -2.53 16.64
N LEU A 546 13.98 -2.34 15.60
CA LEU A 546 13.23 -3.41 14.95
C LEU A 546 14.16 -4.31 14.14
N VAL A 547 14.06 -5.61 14.38
CA VAL A 547 14.76 -6.67 13.64
C VAL A 547 13.77 -7.69 13.07
N ALA A 548 14.21 -8.51 12.13
CA ALA A 548 13.36 -9.45 11.39
C ALA A 548 12.57 -10.44 12.30
N SER A 549 13.16 -10.91 13.39
CA SER A 549 12.48 -11.78 14.35
C SER A 549 11.28 -11.11 15.05
N ASP A 550 11.32 -9.78 15.22
CA ASP A 550 10.22 -9.04 15.84
C ASP A 550 8.95 -9.08 14.98
N ILE A 551 9.10 -9.10 13.65
CA ILE A 551 7.99 -9.26 12.71
C ILE A 551 7.27 -10.58 12.99
N ARG A 552 8.02 -11.68 13.09
CA ARG A 552 7.49 -13.01 13.40
C ARG A 552 6.78 -13.02 14.76
N GLU A 553 7.36 -12.42 15.79
CA GLU A 553 6.79 -12.36 17.13
C GLU A 553 5.44 -11.63 17.17
N HIS A 554 5.20 -10.71 16.24
CA HIS A 554 3.95 -9.95 16.14
C HIS A 554 2.94 -10.52 15.13
N LEU A 555 3.26 -11.61 14.41
CA LEU A 555 2.32 -12.23 13.45
C LEU A 555 1.00 -12.66 14.10
N GLY A 556 1.06 -13.34 15.25
CA GLY A 556 -0.15 -13.74 15.98
C GLY A 556 -1.02 -12.54 16.39
N ALA A 557 -0.41 -11.41 16.75
CA ALA A 557 -1.15 -10.19 17.08
C ALA A 557 -1.78 -9.55 15.83
N ALA A 558 -1.07 -9.56 14.68
CA ALA A 558 -1.58 -9.05 13.42
C ALA A 558 -2.77 -9.89 12.93
N ILE A 559 -2.66 -11.22 12.95
CA ILE A 559 -3.75 -12.13 12.56
C ILE A 559 -4.97 -11.91 13.48
N ARG A 560 -4.80 -11.93 14.80
CA ARG A 560 -5.91 -11.68 15.74
C ARG A 560 -6.58 -10.32 15.53
N ALA A 561 -5.84 -9.28 15.19
CA ALA A 561 -6.43 -7.97 14.91
C ALA A 561 -7.35 -7.99 13.68
N LEU A 562 -7.08 -8.88 12.73
CA LEU A 562 -7.91 -9.10 11.55
C LEU A 562 -9.09 -10.05 11.85
N ASP A 563 -8.91 -11.07 12.65
CA ASP A 563 -9.96 -12.03 13.05
C ASP A 563 -10.97 -11.44 14.05
N ALA A 564 -10.55 -10.53 14.93
CA ALA A 564 -11.29 -10.08 16.13
C ALA A 564 -12.64 -9.38 15.90
N LYS A 565 -13.13 -9.30 14.67
CA LYS A 565 -14.53 -8.90 14.39
C LYS A 565 -15.48 -10.09 14.16
N GLY A 566 -15.01 -11.33 14.30
CA GLY A 566 -15.78 -12.54 14.04
C GLY A 566 -15.77 -13.60 15.14
N GLU A 567 -14.85 -13.58 16.09
CA GLU A 567 -14.77 -14.59 17.15
C GLU A 567 -14.67 -13.97 18.55
N GLN A 568 -15.79 -14.02 19.27
CA GLN A 568 -15.73 -14.28 20.69
C GLN A 568 -15.55 -15.80 20.88
N PRO A 569 -14.59 -16.27 21.68
CA PRO A 569 -14.38 -17.69 21.93
C PRO A 569 -15.57 -18.34 22.62
#